data_104a4c0aa0c4c32a149408be4db4ff73
#
_entry.id   104a4c0aa0c4c32a149408be4db4ff73
#
_cell.length_a   1.000
_cell.length_b   1.000
_cell.length_c   1.000
_cell.angle_alpha   90.00
_cell.angle_beta   90.00
_cell.angle_gamma   90.00
#
_symmetry.space_group_name_H-M   'P 1'
#
loop_
_entity.id
_entity.type
_entity.pdbx_description
1 polymer ?
#
loop_
_entity_poly.entity_id
_entity_poly.type
_entity_poly.pdbx_seq_one_letter_code
_entity_poly.pdbx_strand_id
1 'polypeptide(L)'
;MRVQRVENQMIVTVIILVGLGFGWAVACIWLSQRHPEPIWDWSAIDTSDRSFPKGFLWGSATAAHQVDGGNTNNNWARWEQSFDESGRPRVHNGDAAGSACEHWERYPEDIRRMRDDLGLRSYRFSIEWSRVEPAQGQFDSDAIDHYHAMIDAIIDAGMEPMITLHHFTNPLWFEDMGGFEPEENIAHFVAFSRRMFE
;
A
#
# COMPACT_ATOMS: atom_id res chain seq x y z
N MET A 1 -43.15 -14.90 40.00
CA MET A 1 -42.03 -15.86 39.95
C MET A 1 -41.16 -15.71 38.69
N ARG A 2 -41.68 -15.55 37.48
CA ARG A 2 -40.90 -15.47 36.23
C ARG A 2 -40.11 -14.16 36.13
N VAL A 3 -40.70 -13.02 36.52
CA VAL A 3 -40.07 -11.70 36.48
C VAL A 3 -38.89 -11.62 37.46
N GLN A 4 -39.04 -12.07 38.71
CA GLN A 4 -38.01 -12.10 39.72
C GLN A 4 -36.77 -12.95 39.32
N ARG A 5 -37.00 -14.01 38.54
CA ARG A 5 -35.95 -14.89 38.04
C ARG A 5 -35.13 -14.20 36.94
N VAL A 6 -35.79 -13.41 36.07
CA VAL A 6 -35.10 -12.64 35.02
C VAL A 6 -34.29 -11.51 35.62
N GLU A 7 -34.83 -10.77 36.61
CA GLU A 7 -34.10 -9.72 37.33
C GLU A 7 -32.86 -10.27 38.03
N ASN A 8 -32.98 -11.40 38.74
CA ASN A 8 -31.83 -12.03 39.39
C ASN A 8 -30.76 -12.50 38.38
N GLN A 9 -31.16 -13.05 37.25
CA GLN A 9 -30.21 -13.43 36.19
C GLN A 9 -29.50 -12.20 35.60
N MET A 10 -30.21 -11.12 35.38
CA MET A 10 -29.64 -9.88 34.85
C MET A 10 -28.64 -9.27 35.85
N ILE A 11 -28.96 -9.25 37.16
CA ILE A 11 -28.04 -8.77 38.21
C ILE A 11 -26.78 -9.63 38.25
N VAL A 12 -26.90 -10.95 38.22
CA VAL A 12 -25.76 -11.87 38.22
C VAL A 12 -24.89 -11.67 36.98
N THR A 13 -25.49 -11.50 35.80
CA THR A 13 -24.75 -11.21 34.56
C THR A 13 -23.99 -9.91 34.65
N VAL A 14 -24.61 -8.85 35.17
CA VAL A 14 -23.93 -7.54 35.35
C VAL A 14 -22.75 -7.68 36.30
N ILE A 15 -22.93 -8.36 37.45
CA ILE A 15 -21.84 -8.59 38.41
C ILE A 15 -20.67 -9.34 37.76
N ILE A 16 -20.95 -10.37 36.95
CA ILE A 16 -19.91 -11.12 36.25
C ILE A 16 -19.17 -10.22 35.27
N LEU A 17 -19.89 -9.44 34.47
CA LEU A 17 -19.27 -8.53 33.47
C LEU A 17 -18.40 -7.45 34.15
N VAL A 18 -18.89 -6.88 35.26
CA VAL A 18 -18.12 -5.89 36.04
C VAL A 18 -16.87 -6.56 36.62
N GLY A 19 -16.98 -7.77 37.15
CA GLY A 19 -15.86 -8.53 37.71
C GLY A 19 -14.81 -8.87 36.65
N LEU A 20 -15.24 -9.27 35.47
CA LEU A 20 -14.34 -9.53 34.32
C LEU A 20 -13.67 -8.24 33.85
N GLY A 21 -14.40 -7.13 33.75
CA GLY A 21 -13.83 -5.82 33.39
C GLY A 21 -12.79 -5.33 34.38
N PHE A 22 -13.08 -5.49 35.67
CA PHE A 22 -12.11 -5.16 36.73
C PHE A 22 -10.87 -6.06 36.67
N GLY A 23 -11.06 -7.36 36.55
CA GLY A 23 -9.95 -8.32 36.40
C GLY A 23 -9.06 -7.99 35.20
N TRP A 24 -9.66 -7.64 34.08
CA TRP A 24 -8.95 -7.18 32.88
C TRP A 24 -8.15 -5.89 33.14
N ALA A 25 -8.75 -4.89 33.74
CA ALA A 25 -8.07 -3.62 34.08
C ALA A 25 -6.86 -3.87 35.01
N VAL A 26 -7.02 -4.69 36.04
CA VAL A 26 -5.91 -5.07 36.93
C VAL A 26 -4.80 -5.80 36.17
N ALA A 27 -5.16 -6.74 35.29
CA ALA A 27 -4.18 -7.44 34.45
C ALA A 27 -3.43 -6.48 33.51
N CYS A 28 -4.12 -5.53 32.88
CA CYS A 28 -3.49 -4.52 32.04
C CYS A 28 -2.52 -3.62 32.82
N ILE A 29 -2.93 -3.15 34.01
CA ILE A 29 -2.06 -2.34 34.89
C ILE A 29 -0.83 -3.15 35.30
N TRP A 30 -1.03 -4.38 35.72
CA TRP A 30 0.08 -5.25 36.15
C TRP A 30 1.06 -5.54 35.01
N LEU A 31 0.54 -5.81 33.80
CA LEU A 31 1.37 -6.02 32.60
C LEU A 31 2.14 -4.76 32.21
N SER A 32 1.48 -3.59 32.22
CA SER A 32 2.15 -2.32 31.91
C SER A 32 3.26 -1.99 32.91
N GLN A 33 3.05 -2.31 34.19
CA GLN A 33 4.09 -2.09 35.21
C GLN A 33 5.27 -3.07 35.08
N ARG A 34 4.99 -4.32 34.68
CA ARG A 34 6.01 -5.37 34.54
C ARG A 34 6.76 -5.31 33.20
N HIS A 35 6.08 -4.77 32.19
CA HIS A 35 6.62 -4.58 30.83
C HIS A 35 6.34 -3.14 30.38
N PRO A 36 6.98 -2.13 31.02
CA PRO A 36 6.80 -0.76 30.57
C PRO A 36 7.30 -0.62 29.14
N GLU A 37 6.56 0.14 28.35
CA GLU A 37 7.05 0.52 27.02
C GLU A 37 8.37 1.29 27.19
N PRO A 38 9.40 0.96 26.43
CA PRO A 38 10.66 1.69 26.46
C PRO A 38 10.39 3.14 26.01
N ILE A 39 10.56 4.08 26.94
CA ILE A 39 10.53 5.51 26.61
C ILE A 39 11.91 5.87 26.09
N TRP A 40 12.02 6.13 24.79
CA TRP A 40 13.26 6.57 24.17
C TRP A 40 13.48 8.05 24.44
N ASP A 41 14.51 8.36 25.20
CA ASP A 41 14.99 9.74 25.32
C ASP A 41 15.95 10.03 24.15
N TRP A 42 15.38 10.57 23.09
CA TRP A 42 16.14 10.93 21.90
C TRP A 42 17.21 12.02 22.17
N SER A 43 17.00 12.85 23.21
CA SER A 43 17.94 13.90 23.60
C SER A 43 19.19 13.34 24.26
N ALA A 44 19.11 12.14 24.84
CA ALA A 44 20.24 11.45 25.47
C ALA A 44 21.09 10.67 24.47
N ILE A 45 20.67 10.56 23.21
CA ILE A 45 21.40 9.85 22.17
C ILE A 45 22.32 10.84 21.46
N ASP A 46 23.63 10.71 21.68
CA ASP A 46 24.63 11.46 20.91
C ASP A 46 24.67 10.91 19.47
N THR A 47 24.27 11.75 18.52
CA THR A 47 24.30 11.45 17.09
C THR A 47 25.34 12.28 16.34
N SER A 48 26.22 12.99 17.04
CA SER A 48 27.16 13.93 16.43
C SER A 48 28.15 13.26 15.46
N ASP A 49 28.46 11.99 15.69
CA ASP A 49 29.29 11.13 14.83
C ASP A 49 28.51 10.32 13.79
N ARG A 50 27.18 10.43 13.80
CA ARG A 50 26.27 9.66 12.95
C ARG A 50 25.68 10.55 11.87
N SER A 51 26.36 10.66 10.77
CA SER A 51 25.87 11.40 9.60
C SER A 51 25.75 10.47 8.39
N PHE A 52 24.74 10.75 7.57
CA PHE A 52 24.68 10.11 6.27
C PHE A 52 25.71 10.70 5.31
N PRO A 53 26.20 9.94 4.34
CA PRO A 53 27.12 10.45 3.34
C PRO A 53 26.56 11.71 2.66
N LYS A 54 27.46 12.62 2.27
CA LYS A 54 27.05 13.80 1.50
C LYS A 54 26.35 13.35 0.20
N GLY A 55 25.16 13.90 -0.06
CA GLY A 55 24.37 13.55 -1.22
C GLY A 55 23.48 12.31 -1.04
N PHE A 56 23.35 11.78 0.19
CA PHE A 56 22.39 10.71 0.46
C PHE A 56 20.98 11.18 0.15
N LEU A 57 20.25 10.39 -0.65
CA LEU A 57 18.89 10.71 -1.06
C LEU A 57 17.88 10.08 -0.11
N TRP A 58 17.19 10.93 0.62
CA TRP A 58 15.99 10.54 1.36
C TRP A 58 14.79 10.54 0.44
N GLY A 59 14.04 9.46 0.40
CA GLY A 59 12.92 9.33 -0.50
C GLY A 59 11.78 8.49 0.07
N SER A 60 10.69 8.48 -0.65
CA SER A 60 9.55 7.59 -0.46
C SER A 60 9.38 6.66 -1.64
N ALA A 61 8.56 5.63 -1.47
CA ALA A 61 8.25 4.68 -2.53
C ALA A 61 6.78 4.27 -2.47
N THR A 62 6.15 4.16 -3.65
CA THR A 62 4.79 3.64 -3.82
C THR A 62 4.74 2.56 -4.88
N ALA A 63 3.64 1.81 -4.91
CA ALA A 63 3.33 0.85 -5.95
C ALA A 63 1.96 1.17 -6.54
N ALA A 64 1.86 1.22 -7.87
CA ALA A 64 0.71 1.72 -8.60
C ALA A 64 -0.62 1.09 -8.16
N HIS A 65 -0.70 -0.25 -8.08
CA HIS A 65 -1.92 -0.92 -7.66
C HIS A 65 -2.38 -0.53 -6.24
N GLN A 66 -1.43 -0.22 -5.36
CA GLN A 66 -1.71 0.08 -3.96
C GLN A 66 -2.16 1.52 -3.72
N VAL A 67 -1.80 2.45 -4.60
CA VAL A 67 -2.03 3.88 -4.34
C VAL A 67 -2.80 4.62 -5.42
N ASP A 68 -2.69 4.21 -6.70
CA ASP A 68 -3.25 4.97 -7.82
C ASP A 68 -4.78 5.05 -7.80
N GLY A 69 -5.43 3.93 -7.45
CA GLY A 69 -6.87 3.75 -7.57
C GLY A 69 -7.31 3.34 -8.98
N GLY A 70 -8.42 2.61 -9.06
CA GLY A 70 -9.06 2.23 -10.31
C GLY A 70 -8.29 1.22 -11.20
N ASN A 71 -7.23 0.60 -10.70
CA ASN A 71 -6.46 -0.43 -11.43
C ASN A 71 -7.20 -1.77 -11.42
N THR A 72 -8.06 -2.00 -12.41
CA THR A 72 -8.92 -3.19 -12.47
C THR A 72 -8.48 -4.24 -13.51
N ASN A 73 -7.59 -3.88 -14.44
CA ASN A 73 -7.18 -4.72 -15.56
C ASN A 73 -5.88 -5.48 -15.29
N ASN A 74 -5.67 -5.94 -14.04
CA ASN A 74 -4.49 -6.68 -13.66
C ASN A 74 -4.80 -7.92 -12.81
N ASN A 75 -3.81 -8.78 -12.64
CA ASN A 75 -3.93 -10.04 -11.91
C ASN A 75 -4.28 -9.84 -10.42
N TRP A 76 -3.81 -8.77 -9.78
CA TRP A 76 -4.14 -8.49 -8.38
C TRP A 76 -5.61 -8.09 -8.21
N ALA A 77 -6.14 -7.21 -9.06
CA ALA A 77 -7.55 -6.86 -9.03
C ALA A 77 -8.44 -8.10 -9.27
N ARG A 78 -8.04 -9.00 -10.18
CA ARG A 78 -8.72 -10.29 -10.39
C ARG A 78 -8.64 -11.18 -9.15
N TRP A 79 -7.49 -11.23 -8.46
CA TRP A 79 -7.33 -11.96 -7.22
C TRP A 79 -8.22 -11.41 -6.11
N GLU A 80 -8.26 -10.10 -5.91
CA GLU A 80 -9.08 -9.43 -4.90
C GLU A 80 -10.57 -9.76 -5.04
N GLN A 81 -11.04 -9.97 -6.28
CA GLN A 81 -12.42 -10.31 -6.59
C GLN A 81 -12.69 -11.82 -6.59
N SER A 82 -11.69 -12.65 -6.29
CA SER A 82 -11.80 -14.09 -6.36
C SER A 82 -12.19 -14.74 -5.03
N PHE A 83 -12.65 -15.98 -5.11
CA PHE A 83 -13.09 -16.77 -3.98
C PHE A 83 -12.30 -18.09 -3.92
N ASP A 84 -12.16 -18.65 -2.74
CA ASP A 84 -11.61 -20.00 -2.54
C ASP A 84 -12.65 -21.08 -2.88
N GLU A 85 -12.23 -22.36 -2.80
CA GLU A 85 -13.10 -23.51 -3.10
C GLU A 85 -14.33 -23.62 -2.16
N SER A 86 -14.28 -22.96 -1.00
CA SER A 86 -15.38 -22.91 -0.04
C SER A 86 -16.30 -21.69 -0.22
N GLY A 87 -16.03 -20.86 -1.24
CA GLY A 87 -16.80 -19.65 -1.53
C GLY A 87 -16.47 -18.46 -0.63
N ARG A 88 -15.32 -18.48 0.07
CA ARG A 88 -14.87 -17.33 0.88
C ARG A 88 -13.97 -16.42 0.03
N PRO A 89 -14.09 -15.09 0.19
CA PRO A 89 -13.14 -14.18 -0.47
C PRO A 89 -11.70 -14.58 -0.17
N ARG A 90 -10.83 -14.53 -1.18
CA ARG A 90 -9.39 -14.81 -1.00
C ARG A 90 -8.67 -13.71 -0.22
N VAL A 91 -9.15 -12.48 -0.33
CA VAL A 91 -8.71 -11.37 0.51
C VAL A 91 -9.60 -11.28 1.75
N HIS A 92 -9.00 -11.00 2.90
CA HIS A 92 -9.72 -10.88 4.16
C HIS A 92 -10.86 -9.86 4.04
N ASN A 93 -12.06 -10.20 4.48
CA ASN A 93 -13.30 -9.42 4.35
C ASN A 93 -13.72 -9.07 2.90
N GLY A 94 -13.05 -9.57 1.87
CA GLY A 94 -13.27 -9.14 0.49
C GLY A 94 -12.78 -7.73 0.20
N ASP A 95 -11.80 -7.25 0.97
CA ASP A 95 -11.19 -5.94 0.75
C ASP A 95 -10.48 -5.91 -0.62
N ALA A 96 -10.46 -4.74 -1.24
CA ALA A 96 -9.83 -4.49 -2.53
C ALA A 96 -9.15 -3.12 -2.53
N ALA A 97 -8.18 -2.91 -3.41
CA ALA A 97 -7.52 -1.62 -3.55
C ALA A 97 -8.51 -0.49 -3.93
N GLY A 98 -9.47 -0.77 -4.81
CA GLY A 98 -10.54 0.16 -5.15
C GLY A 98 -10.03 1.52 -5.64
N SER A 99 -10.44 2.61 -4.97
CA SER A 99 -9.92 3.95 -5.22
C SER A 99 -8.56 4.20 -4.59
N ALA A 100 -8.12 3.34 -3.68
CA ALA A 100 -6.87 3.48 -2.93
C ALA A 100 -6.70 4.87 -2.33
N CYS A 101 -5.54 5.51 -2.59
CA CYS A 101 -5.28 6.90 -2.18
C CYS A 101 -5.57 7.91 -3.29
N GLU A 102 -6.08 7.46 -4.43
CA GLU A 102 -6.34 8.28 -5.62
C GLU A 102 -5.08 8.99 -6.13
N HIS A 103 -3.90 8.34 -5.97
CA HIS A 103 -2.62 8.94 -6.33
C HIS A 103 -2.54 9.29 -7.82
N TRP A 104 -3.21 8.52 -8.68
CA TRP A 104 -3.30 8.81 -10.10
C TRP A 104 -3.78 10.24 -10.37
N GLU A 105 -4.77 10.71 -9.63
CA GLU A 105 -5.32 12.07 -9.76
C GLU A 105 -4.59 13.09 -8.87
N ARG A 106 -4.07 12.62 -7.72
CA ARG A 106 -3.57 13.49 -6.66
C ARG A 106 -2.05 13.60 -6.62
N TYR A 107 -1.32 13.00 -7.56
CA TYR A 107 0.14 13.04 -7.58
C TYR A 107 0.76 14.44 -7.44
N PRO A 108 0.17 15.54 -7.99
CA PRO A 108 0.77 16.86 -7.83
C PRO A 108 0.77 17.32 -6.36
N GLU A 109 -0.31 17.03 -5.63
CA GLU A 109 -0.39 17.33 -4.18
C GLU A 109 0.57 16.43 -3.39
N ASP A 110 0.61 15.16 -3.70
CA ASP A 110 1.45 14.19 -3.01
C ASP A 110 2.94 14.51 -3.20
N ILE A 111 3.37 14.84 -4.41
CA ILE A 111 4.75 15.28 -4.72
C ILE A 111 5.10 16.55 -3.94
N ARG A 112 4.19 17.54 -3.90
CA ARG A 112 4.40 18.74 -3.11
C ARG A 112 4.60 18.42 -1.63
N ARG A 113 3.77 17.55 -1.05
CA ARG A 113 3.90 17.12 0.34
C ARG A 113 5.20 16.38 0.61
N MET A 114 5.61 15.48 -0.29
CA MET A 114 6.90 14.79 -0.18
C MET A 114 8.05 15.79 -0.12
N ARG A 115 7.99 16.81 -0.97
CA ARG A 115 9.05 17.82 -1.07
C ARG A 115 9.04 18.84 0.06
N ASP A 116 7.87 19.43 0.33
CA ASP A 116 7.75 20.59 1.22
C ASP A 116 7.54 20.19 2.67
N ASP A 117 6.67 19.19 2.93
CA ASP A 117 6.30 18.80 4.28
C ASP A 117 7.30 17.77 4.84
N LEU A 118 7.82 16.85 4.01
CA LEU A 118 8.71 15.77 4.43
C LEU A 118 10.19 16.03 4.07
N GLY A 119 10.50 17.01 3.23
CA GLY A 119 11.87 17.34 2.83
C GLY A 119 12.56 16.28 1.98
N LEU A 120 11.79 15.39 1.33
CA LEU A 120 12.32 14.32 0.51
C LEU A 120 13.00 14.84 -0.76
N ARG A 121 13.95 14.05 -1.28
CA ARG A 121 14.75 14.39 -2.45
C ARG A 121 14.67 13.34 -3.56
N SER A 122 14.00 12.24 -3.31
CA SER A 122 13.77 11.19 -4.30
C SER A 122 12.39 10.58 -4.10
N TYR A 123 11.77 10.18 -5.20
CA TYR A 123 10.51 9.44 -5.17
C TYR A 123 10.56 8.27 -6.15
N ARG A 124 10.38 7.05 -5.63
CA ARG A 124 10.21 5.84 -6.43
C ARG A 124 8.73 5.52 -6.59
N PHE A 125 8.28 5.40 -7.81
CA PHE A 125 6.94 4.95 -8.14
C PHE A 125 6.99 3.84 -9.20
N SER A 126 5.92 3.09 -9.35
CA SER A 126 5.84 2.08 -10.40
C SER A 126 4.86 2.49 -11.50
N ILE A 127 5.20 2.11 -12.72
CA ILE A 127 4.28 2.20 -13.85
C ILE A 127 3.33 1.00 -13.77
N GLU A 128 2.03 1.24 -13.87
CA GLU A 128 1.03 0.18 -13.99
C GLU A 128 0.96 -0.26 -15.46
N TRP A 129 1.59 -1.40 -15.74
CA TRP A 129 1.67 -1.94 -17.11
C TRP A 129 0.28 -2.10 -17.73
N SER A 130 -0.71 -2.52 -16.94
CA SER A 130 -2.09 -2.71 -17.43
C SER A 130 -2.81 -1.42 -17.82
N ARG A 131 -2.34 -0.24 -17.37
CA ARG A 131 -2.81 1.06 -17.85
C ARG A 131 -2.15 1.44 -19.15
N VAL A 132 -0.84 1.26 -19.24
CA VAL A 132 -0.03 1.63 -20.40
C VAL A 132 -0.30 0.73 -21.59
N GLU A 133 -0.51 -0.57 -21.34
CA GLU A 133 -0.79 -1.58 -22.37
C GLU A 133 -2.00 -2.42 -21.95
N PRO A 134 -3.23 -1.85 -22.05
CA PRO A 134 -4.45 -2.51 -21.61
C PRO A 134 -4.81 -3.78 -22.37
N ALA A 135 -4.33 -3.93 -23.61
CA ALA A 135 -4.38 -5.12 -24.41
C ALA A 135 -3.07 -5.31 -25.15
N GLN A 136 -2.71 -6.55 -25.49
CA GLN A 136 -1.44 -6.89 -26.13
C GLN A 136 -1.15 -6.03 -27.37
N GLY A 137 -0.03 -5.30 -27.35
CA GLY A 137 0.40 -4.43 -28.43
C GLY A 137 -0.40 -3.13 -28.59
N GLN A 138 -1.35 -2.85 -27.69
CA GLN A 138 -2.15 -1.63 -27.72
C GLN A 138 -1.73 -0.71 -26.57
N PHE A 139 -0.93 0.29 -26.90
CA PHE A 139 -0.44 1.26 -25.93
C PHE A 139 -1.40 2.44 -25.81
N ASP A 140 -1.71 2.82 -24.59
CA ASP A 140 -2.52 3.98 -24.23
C ASP A 140 -1.62 5.22 -24.13
N SER A 141 -1.75 6.14 -25.10
CA SER A 141 -0.97 7.38 -25.12
C SER A 141 -1.30 8.31 -23.95
N ASP A 142 -2.56 8.34 -23.51
CA ASP A 142 -2.98 9.22 -22.42
C ASP A 142 -2.37 8.76 -21.10
N ALA A 143 -2.26 7.45 -20.89
CA ALA A 143 -1.58 6.88 -19.73
C ALA A 143 -0.06 7.17 -19.77
N ILE A 144 0.57 7.10 -20.94
CA ILE A 144 1.99 7.43 -21.11
C ILE A 144 2.21 8.92 -20.82
N ASP A 145 1.41 9.80 -21.40
CA ASP A 145 1.51 11.26 -21.20
C ASP A 145 1.29 11.64 -19.73
N HIS A 146 0.41 10.90 -19.03
CA HIS A 146 0.20 11.09 -17.59
C HIS A 146 1.46 10.76 -16.78
N TYR A 147 2.16 9.65 -17.07
CA TYR A 147 3.42 9.32 -16.41
C TYR A 147 4.52 10.32 -16.73
N HIS A 148 4.58 10.87 -17.95
CA HIS A 148 5.49 11.97 -18.28
C HIS A 148 5.20 13.20 -17.41
N ALA A 149 3.93 13.61 -17.29
CA ALA A 149 3.55 14.73 -16.45
C ALA A 149 3.90 14.49 -14.96
N MET A 150 3.78 13.26 -14.48
CA MET A 150 4.19 12.89 -13.11
C MET A 150 5.71 13.01 -12.94
N ILE A 151 6.49 12.53 -13.91
CA ILE A 151 7.97 12.65 -13.90
C ILE A 151 8.38 14.10 -13.89
N ASP A 152 7.79 14.93 -14.76
CA ASP A 152 8.05 16.36 -14.85
C ASP A 152 7.75 17.05 -13.51
N ALA A 153 6.63 16.73 -12.88
CA ALA A 153 6.27 17.29 -11.57
C ALA A 153 7.28 16.93 -10.48
N ILE A 154 7.85 15.70 -10.50
CA ILE A 154 8.90 15.27 -9.55
C ILE A 154 10.18 16.08 -9.79
N ILE A 155 10.58 16.25 -11.06
CA ILE A 155 11.78 17.00 -11.45
C ILE A 155 11.61 18.47 -11.10
N ASP A 156 10.48 19.08 -11.41
CA ASP A 156 10.15 20.48 -11.11
C ASP A 156 10.13 20.74 -9.60
N ALA A 157 9.74 19.76 -8.79
CA ALA A 157 9.85 19.82 -7.35
C ALA A 157 11.30 19.68 -6.83
N GLY A 158 12.29 19.50 -7.71
CA GLY A 158 13.70 19.32 -7.34
C GLY A 158 13.98 17.97 -6.67
N MET A 159 13.20 16.96 -7.03
CA MET A 159 13.35 15.58 -6.57
C MET A 159 13.85 14.70 -7.71
N GLU A 160 14.49 13.58 -7.36
CA GLU A 160 14.96 12.59 -8.32
C GLU A 160 13.90 11.50 -8.50
N PRO A 161 13.35 11.30 -9.73
CA PRO A 161 12.43 10.21 -9.99
C PRO A 161 13.17 8.87 -10.11
N MET A 162 12.62 7.82 -9.48
CA MET A 162 13.07 6.44 -9.63
C MET A 162 11.90 5.60 -10.14
N ILE A 163 11.98 5.15 -11.38
CA ILE A 163 10.87 4.46 -12.04
C ILE A 163 11.04 2.95 -11.89
N THR A 164 10.01 2.29 -11.36
CA THR A 164 9.90 0.83 -11.31
C THR A 164 9.01 0.37 -12.45
N LEU A 165 9.58 -0.31 -13.45
CA LEU A 165 8.83 -0.76 -14.62
C LEU A 165 7.81 -1.85 -14.33
N HIS A 166 8.09 -2.71 -13.33
CA HIS A 166 7.19 -3.78 -12.92
C HIS A 166 7.19 -3.93 -11.42
N HIS A 167 6.00 -3.89 -10.81
CA HIS A 167 5.80 -4.06 -9.37
C HIS A 167 4.66 -5.07 -9.11
N PHE A 168 4.94 -6.35 -9.40
CA PHE A 168 4.08 -7.53 -9.21
C PHE A 168 2.83 -7.62 -10.09
N THR A 169 2.24 -6.51 -10.51
CA THR A 169 1.00 -6.53 -11.29
C THR A 169 1.24 -6.78 -12.77
N ASN A 170 0.55 -7.77 -13.30
CA ASN A 170 0.55 -8.12 -14.71
C ASN A 170 -0.77 -7.68 -15.35
N PRO A 171 -0.78 -7.13 -16.58
CA PRO A 171 -2.02 -6.99 -17.36
C PRO A 171 -2.75 -8.33 -17.48
N LEU A 172 -4.07 -8.33 -17.49
CA LEU A 172 -4.83 -9.58 -17.59
C LEU A 172 -4.50 -10.38 -18.84
N TRP A 173 -4.29 -9.71 -19.97
CA TRP A 173 -3.90 -10.39 -21.23
C TRP A 173 -2.57 -11.14 -21.10
N PHE A 174 -1.60 -10.57 -20.38
CA PHE A 174 -0.30 -11.19 -20.13
C PHE A 174 -0.41 -12.35 -19.12
N GLU A 175 -1.19 -12.16 -18.08
CA GLU A 175 -1.47 -13.20 -17.08
C GLU A 175 -2.19 -14.40 -17.70
N ASP A 176 -3.14 -14.17 -18.62
CA ASP A 176 -3.90 -15.20 -19.31
C ASP A 176 -3.04 -16.02 -20.29
N MET A 177 -1.89 -15.49 -20.70
CA MET A 177 -0.86 -16.20 -21.46
C MET A 177 0.11 -17.00 -20.57
N GLY A 178 -0.09 -17.02 -19.26
CA GLY A 178 0.79 -17.66 -18.29
C GLY A 178 1.84 -16.74 -17.65
N GLY A 179 1.71 -15.42 -17.85
CA GLY A 179 2.61 -14.44 -17.23
C GLY A 179 4.08 -14.69 -17.60
N PHE A 180 4.95 -14.68 -16.59
CA PHE A 180 6.39 -14.91 -16.75
C PHE A 180 6.80 -16.39 -16.74
N GLU A 181 5.86 -17.35 -16.59
CA GLU A 181 6.22 -18.78 -16.56
C GLU A 181 6.77 -19.28 -17.90
N PRO A 182 6.13 -18.98 -19.06
CA PRO A 182 6.69 -19.30 -20.37
C PRO A 182 7.83 -18.32 -20.73
N GLU A 183 9.00 -18.85 -21.11
CA GLU A 183 10.17 -18.03 -21.45
C GLU A 183 9.89 -17.09 -22.64
N GLU A 184 9.09 -17.53 -23.60
CA GLU A 184 8.70 -16.72 -24.76
C GLU A 184 7.94 -15.43 -24.37
N ASN A 185 7.26 -15.40 -23.24
CA ASN A 185 6.52 -14.23 -22.77
C ASN A 185 7.44 -13.09 -22.28
N ILE A 186 8.70 -13.37 -21.98
CA ILE A 186 9.69 -12.35 -21.60
C ILE A 186 9.78 -11.26 -22.69
N ALA A 187 9.60 -11.63 -23.95
CA ALA A 187 9.63 -10.69 -25.07
C ALA A 187 8.59 -9.57 -24.95
N HIS A 188 7.43 -9.84 -24.36
CA HIS A 188 6.38 -8.83 -24.12
C HIS A 188 6.82 -7.80 -23.10
N PHE A 189 7.40 -8.25 -22.00
CA PHE A 189 7.95 -7.32 -20.99
C PHE A 189 9.10 -6.48 -21.54
N VAL A 190 9.96 -7.07 -22.38
CA VAL A 190 11.03 -6.33 -23.07
C VAL A 190 10.45 -5.27 -24.03
N ALA A 191 9.38 -5.59 -24.76
CA ALA A 191 8.71 -4.65 -25.66
C ALA A 191 8.08 -3.49 -24.87
N PHE A 192 7.33 -3.78 -23.79
CA PHE A 192 6.81 -2.79 -22.86
C PHE A 192 7.93 -1.90 -22.31
N SER A 193 9.01 -2.51 -21.77
CA SER A 193 10.12 -1.76 -21.19
C SER A 193 10.76 -0.81 -22.23
N ARG A 194 10.97 -1.26 -23.46
CA ARG A 194 11.50 -0.40 -24.53
C ARG A 194 10.59 0.79 -24.80
N ARG A 195 9.28 0.57 -24.85
CA ARG A 195 8.30 1.63 -25.04
C ARG A 195 8.34 2.70 -23.94
N MET A 196 8.68 2.31 -22.71
CA MET A 196 8.80 3.24 -21.58
C MET A 196 10.09 4.07 -21.61
N PHE A 197 11.07 3.74 -22.46
CA PHE A 197 12.31 4.50 -22.63
C PHE A 197 12.32 5.38 -23.89
N GLU A 198 11.28 5.33 -24.71
CA GLU A 198 11.08 6.18 -25.90
C GLU A 198 10.38 7.50 -25.57
#